data_4e35c8b884433f3545d0732e21a6c34f
#
_entry.id   4e35c8b884433f3545d0732e21a6c34f
#
_cell.length_a   1.000
_cell.length_b   1.000
_cell.length_c   1.000
_cell.angle_alpha   90.00
_cell.angle_beta   90.00
_cell.angle_gamma   90.00
#
_symmetry.space_group_name_H-M   'P 1'
#
loop_
_entity.id
_entity.type
_entity.pdbx_description
1 polymer ?
#
loop_
_entity_poly.entity_id
_entity_poly.type
_entity_poly.pdbx_seq_one_letter_code
_entity_poly.pdbx_strand_id
1 'polypeptide(L)'
;MPKHAYLSASASHRWLACPPSAKLCAGINDSGSPYAQQGTDAHALCEYKVEKLLGRDPNDPTENLTYFDTEMADCTDEYASYVMEQVNDAKQHCSDPLILIEEKLDFSKWVPEGFGTGDCVIVADDVLHIIDFKYSFYRIYT
;
A
#
# COMPACT_ATOMS: atom_id res chain seq x y z
N MET A 1 -12.67 -13.26 7.10
CA MET A 1 -12.42 -12.94 5.69
C MET A 1 -10.99 -13.33 5.34
N PRO A 2 -10.73 -13.85 4.14
CA PRO A 2 -9.36 -14.14 3.75
C PRO A 2 -8.53 -12.84 3.75
N LYS A 3 -7.28 -12.91 4.23
CA LYS A 3 -6.37 -11.77 4.31
C LYS A 3 -5.95 -11.26 2.93
N HIS A 4 -5.97 -12.14 1.93
CA HIS A 4 -5.62 -11.84 0.54
C HIS A 4 -6.67 -12.40 -0.41
N ALA A 5 -6.91 -11.70 -1.52
CA ALA A 5 -7.76 -12.21 -2.59
C ALA A 5 -7.13 -13.44 -3.25
N TYR A 6 -7.96 -14.38 -3.72
CA TYR A 6 -7.51 -15.57 -4.46
C TYR A 6 -6.70 -15.17 -5.71
N LEU A 7 -7.17 -14.15 -6.43
CA LEU A 7 -6.46 -13.52 -7.53
C LEU A 7 -5.99 -12.12 -7.08
N SER A 8 -5.00 -12.07 -6.19
CA SER A 8 -4.51 -10.81 -5.66
C SER A 8 -3.77 -9.99 -6.71
N ALA A 9 -3.86 -8.65 -6.61
CA ALA A 9 -3.16 -7.74 -7.52
C ALA A 9 -1.63 -7.93 -7.43
N SER A 10 -1.09 -8.09 -6.23
CA SER A 10 0.36 -8.29 -6.00
C SER A 10 0.91 -9.59 -6.63
N ALA A 11 0.06 -10.62 -6.82
CA ALA A 11 0.45 -11.86 -7.47
C ALA A 11 0.03 -11.95 -8.94
N SER A 12 -0.47 -10.86 -9.52
CA SER A 12 -1.03 -10.84 -10.88
C SER A 12 -0.03 -11.31 -11.96
N HIS A 13 1.22 -10.90 -11.86
CA HIS A 13 2.28 -11.34 -12.77
C HIS A 13 2.42 -12.88 -12.82
N ARG A 14 2.17 -13.57 -11.71
CA ARG A 14 2.25 -15.03 -11.62
C ARG A 14 1.00 -15.69 -12.21
N TRP A 15 -0.20 -15.32 -11.76
CA TRP A 15 -1.44 -15.98 -12.21
C TRP A 15 -1.87 -15.56 -13.62
N LEU A 16 -1.43 -14.40 -14.11
CA LEU A 16 -1.57 -14.05 -15.53
C LEU A 16 -0.67 -14.88 -16.43
N ALA A 17 0.57 -15.14 -16.02
CA ALA A 17 1.50 -15.98 -16.78
C ALA A 17 1.20 -17.47 -16.65
N CYS A 18 0.69 -17.92 -15.49
CA CYS A 18 0.38 -19.32 -15.19
C CYS A 18 -0.93 -19.40 -14.40
N PRO A 19 -2.10 -19.39 -15.05
CA PRO A 19 -3.39 -19.41 -14.36
C PRO A 19 -3.57 -20.54 -13.32
N PRO A 20 -3.06 -21.78 -13.55
CA PRO A 20 -3.15 -22.84 -12.55
C PRO A 20 -2.40 -22.54 -11.25
N SER A 21 -1.44 -21.61 -11.26
CA SER A 21 -0.66 -21.25 -10.07
C SER A 21 -1.54 -20.70 -8.94
N ALA A 22 -2.63 -20.03 -9.25
CA ALA A 22 -3.56 -19.53 -8.24
C ALA A 22 -4.14 -20.69 -7.42
N LYS A 23 -4.58 -21.76 -8.09
CA LYS A 23 -5.12 -22.96 -7.41
C LYS A 23 -4.05 -23.74 -6.66
N LEU A 24 -2.86 -23.87 -7.23
CA LEU A 24 -1.74 -24.59 -6.59
C LEU A 24 -1.26 -23.90 -5.32
N CYS A 25 -1.29 -22.56 -5.30
CA CYS A 25 -0.83 -21.78 -4.14
C CYS A 25 -1.92 -21.54 -3.09
N ALA A 26 -3.18 -21.78 -3.38
CA ALA A 26 -4.31 -21.49 -2.49
C ALA A 26 -4.25 -22.23 -1.13
N GLY A 27 -3.58 -23.38 -1.08
CA GLY A 27 -3.42 -24.18 0.15
C GLY A 27 -2.10 -23.97 0.89
N ILE A 28 -1.24 -23.09 0.40
CA ILE A 28 0.05 -22.81 1.02
C ILE A 28 -0.16 -21.73 2.07
N ASN A 29 0.01 -22.11 3.36
CA ASN A 29 0.00 -21.16 4.44
C ASN A 29 1.26 -20.29 4.35
N ASP A 30 1.07 -19.00 4.15
CA ASP A 30 2.15 -18.03 4.35
C ASP A 30 2.39 -17.90 5.86
N SER A 31 3.50 -18.48 6.33
CA SER A 31 3.88 -18.42 7.74
C SER A 31 4.36 -17.04 8.17
N GLY A 32 4.36 -16.07 7.22
CA GLY A 32 4.95 -14.77 7.45
C GLY A 32 6.48 -14.84 7.57
N SER A 33 7.14 -13.76 7.26
CA SER A 33 8.58 -13.64 7.47
C SER A 33 8.86 -12.37 8.27
N PRO A 34 10.02 -12.25 8.95
CA PRO A 34 10.44 -10.99 9.57
C PRO A 34 10.40 -9.82 8.58
N TYR A 35 10.71 -10.06 7.31
CA TYR A 35 10.64 -9.06 6.25
C TYR A 35 9.21 -8.63 5.94
N ALA A 36 8.25 -9.56 5.97
CA ALA A 36 6.83 -9.23 5.80
C ALA A 36 6.30 -8.39 6.96
N GLN A 37 6.71 -8.70 8.19
CA GLN A 37 6.34 -7.90 9.36
C GLN A 37 6.95 -6.51 9.29
N GLN A 38 8.20 -6.39 8.89
CA GLN A 38 8.86 -5.10 8.70
C GLN A 38 8.19 -4.26 7.62
N GLY A 39 7.77 -4.87 6.51
CA GLY A 39 6.95 -4.19 5.51
C GLY A 39 5.62 -3.70 6.09
N THR A 40 4.95 -4.50 6.90
CA THR A 40 3.70 -4.12 7.58
C THR A 40 3.92 -2.93 8.53
N ASP A 41 5.01 -2.94 9.31
CA ASP A 41 5.36 -1.85 10.22
C ASP A 41 5.62 -0.54 9.43
N ALA A 42 6.36 -0.64 8.33
CA ALA A 42 6.64 0.51 7.46
C ALA A 42 5.37 1.10 6.83
N HIS A 43 4.43 0.26 6.37
CA HIS A 43 3.14 0.73 5.83
C HIS A 43 2.30 1.42 6.90
N ALA A 44 2.24 0.87 8.13
CA ALA A 44 1.52 1.51 9.23
C ALA A 44 2.08 2.89 9.56
N LEU A 45 3.40 3.04 9.50
CA LEU A 45 4.05 4.33 9.72
C LEU A 45 3.81 5.31 8.57
N CYS A 46 3.78 4.84 7.32
CA CYS A 46 3.42 5.64 6.15
C CYS A 46 2.00 6.19 6.27
N GLU A 47 1.03 5.31 6.57
CA GLU A 47 -0.37 5.67 6.77
C GLU A 47 -0.50 6.78 7.84
N TYR A 48 0.08 6.56 9.02
CA TYR A 48 0.08 7.53 10.10
C TYR A 48 0.62 8.89 9.69
N LYS A 49 1.79 8.93 9.04
CA LYS A 49 2.43 10.18 8.64
C LYS A 49 1.63 10.94 7.59
N VAL A 50 1.11 10.25 6.58
CA VAL A 50 0.29 10.88 5.54
C VAL A 50 -1.03 11.38 6.12
N GLU A 51 -1.73 10.57 6.91
CA GLU A 51 -2.98 10.97 7.56
C GLU A 51 -2.80 12.21 8.42
N LYS A 52 -1.71 12.28 9.19
CA LYS A 52 -1.37 13.44 10.01
C LYS A 52 -1.10 14.68 9.17
N LEU A 53 -0.37 14.56 8.06
CA LEU A 53 -0.12 15.67 7.14
C LEU A 53 -1.38 16.14 6.40
N LEU A 54 -2.35 15.26 6.20
CA LEU A 54 -3.68 15.61 5.67
C LEU A 54 -4.59 16.31 6.70
N GLY A 55 -4.12 16.49 7.93
CA GLY A 55 -4.88 17.12 9.02
C GLY A 55 -5.92 16.20 9.65
N ARG A 56 -5.79 14.90 9.46
CA ARG A 56 -6.58 13.87 10.14
C ARG A 56 -5.95 13.56 11.51
N ASP A 57 -6.64 12.80 12.35
CA ASP A 57 -6.20 12.47 13.72
C ASP A 57 -5.98 10.94 13.85
N PRO A 58 -4.94 10.37 13.21
CA PRO A 58 -4.63 8.95 13.30
C PRO A 58 -3.98 8.59 14.63
N ASN A 59 -4.16 7.35 15.07
CA ASN A 59 -3.41 6.81 16.20
C ASN A 59 -1.94 6.60 15.81
N ASP A 60 -1.01 7.01 16.69
CA ASP A 60 0.42 6.80 16.49
C ASP A 60 0.76 5.31 16.65
N PRO A 61 1.27 4.63 15.61
CA PRO A 61 1.60 3.21 15.68
C PRO A 61 2.98 2.93 16.29
N THR A 62 3.81 3.94 16.52
CA THR A 62 5.25 3.81 16.80
C THR A 62 5.55 2.87 17.97
N GLU A 63 4.74 2.91 19.04
CA GLU A 63 4.93 2.04 20.21
C GLU A 63 4.62 0.57 19.93
N ASN A 64 3.87 0.26 18.87
CA ASN A 64 3.45 -1.09 18.49
C ASN A 64 4.27 -1.68 17.34
N LEU A 65 5.20 -0.93 16.77
CA LEU A 65 6.03 -1.39 15.66
C LEU A 65 7.15 -2.29 16.19
N THR A 66 7.32 -3.47 15.59
CA THR A 66 8.34 -4.44 15.96
C THR A 66 9.73 -4.06 15.43
N TYR A 67 9.77 -3.48 14.23
CA TYR A 67 11.00 -3.22 13.48
C TYR A 67 11.25 -1.73 13.21
N PHE A 68 10.81 -0.86 14.11
CA PHE A 68 11.04 0.57 13.97
C PHE A 68 12.51 0.92 14.13
N ASP A 69 13.07 1.63 13.16
CA ASP A 69 14.41 2.20 13.19
C ASP A 69 14.47 3.54 12.46
N THR A 70 15.63 4.18 12.48
CA THR A 70 15.85 5.48 11.84
C THR A 70 15.68 5.40 10.32
N GLU A 71 16.14 4.31 9.68
CA GLU A 71 16.02 4.12 8.23
C GLU A 71 14.53 4.04 7.83
N MET A 72 13.74 3.29 8.58
CA MET A 72 12.28 3.24 8.36
C MET A 72 11.63 4.60 8.56
N ALA A 73 12.04 5.34 9.58
CA ALA A 73 11.53 6.69 9.81
C ALA A 73 11.82 7.62 8.64
N ASP A 74 13.06 7.63 8.14
CA ASP A 74 13.49 8.47 7.02
C ASP A 74 12.76 8.09 5.71
N CYS A 75 12.71 6.80 5.36
CA CYS A 75 12.00 6.32 4.17
C CYS A 75 10.51 6.66 4.18
N THR A 76 9.88 6.55 5.34
CA THR A 76 8.44 6.87 5.47
C THR A 76 8.19 8.38 5.48
N ASP A 77 9.14 9.20 5.91
CA ASP A 77 9.07 10.66 5.77
C ASP A 77 9.20 11.10 4.30
N GLU A 78 10.11 10.48 3.54
CA GLU A 78 10.25 10.72 2.11
C GLU A 78 8.96 10.34 1.35
N TYR A 79 8.38 9.18 1.66
CA TYR A 79 7.12 8.75 1.09
C TYR A 79 5.98 9.74 1.40
N ALA A 80 5.83 10.13 2.66
CA ALA A 80 4.79 11.05 3.08
C ALA A 80 4.95 12.42 2.41
N SER A 81 6.18 12.91 2.24
CA SER A 81 6.49 14.15 1.53
C SER A 81 6.09 14.06 0.06
N TYR A 82 6.43 12.94 -0.60
CA TYR A 82 6.06 12.69 -1.99
C TYR A 82 4.54 12.63 -2.17
N VAL A 83 3.82 11.91 -1.31
CA VAL A 83 2.35 11.85 -1.36
C VAL A 83 1.74 13.26 -1.22
N MET A 84 2.25 14.08 -0.29
CA MET A 84 1.75 15.44 -0.11
C MET A 84 2.05 16.35 -1.31
N GLU A 85 3.15 16.15 -1.99
CA GLU A 85 3.44 16.83 -3.26
C GLU A 85 2.38 16.49 -4.31
N GLN A 86 2.05 15.20 -4.49
CA GLN A 86 1.02 14.76 -5.42
C GLN A 86 -0.39 15.26 -5.02
N VAL A 87 -0.70 15.29 -3.74
CA VAL A 87 -1.96 15.85 -3.23
C VAL A 87 -2.05 17.35 -3.52
N ASN A 88 -0.98 18.09 -3.31
CA ASN A 88 -0.95 19.53 -3.56
C ASN A 88 -1.06 19.83 -5.05
N ASP A 89 -0.41 19.04 -5.90
CA ASP A 89 -0.55 19.15 -7.34
C ASP A 89 -2.01 18.89 -7.79
N ALA A 90 -2.61 17.81 -7.31
CA ALA A 90 -4.01 17.50 -7.57
C ALA A 90 -4.97 18.63 -7.18
N LYS A 91 -4.73 19.28 -6.05
CA LYS A 91 -5.53 20.43 -5.57
C LYS A 91 -5.40 21.68 -6.42
N GLN A 92 -4.35 21.81 -7.21
CA GLN A 92 -4.22 22.94 -8.16
C GLN A 92 -5.19 22.82 -9.33
N HIS A 93 -5.59 21.61 -9.69
CA HIS A 93 -6.44 21.30 -10.84
C HIS A 93 -7.86 20.91 -10.45
N CYS A 94 -8.02 20.30 -9.30
CA CYS A 94 -9.30 19.81 -8.77
C CYS A 94 -9.58 20.45 -7.40
N SER A 95 -10.76 21.04 -7.24
CA SER A 95 -11.12 21.73 -5.99
C SER A 95 -11.33 20.76 -4.82
N ASP A 96 -11.72 19.53 -5.10
CA ASP A 96 -12.04 18.51 -4.09
C ASP A 96 -11.57 17.12 -4.55
N PRO A 97 -10.24 16.88 -4.59
CA PRO A 97 -9.71 15.58 -4.95
C PRO A 97 -10.05 14.53 -3.88
N LEU A 98 -10.46 13.34 -4.31
CA LEU A 98 -10.64 12.21 -3.43
C LEU A 98 -9.28 11.61 -3.08
N ILE A 99 -8.96 11.56 -1.78
CA ILE A 99 -7.68 11.03 -1.28
C ILE A 99 -7.98 9.86 -0.35
N LEU A 100 -7.60 8.66 -0.78
CA LEU A 100 -7.79 7.40 -0.06
C LEU A 100 -6.41 6.88 0.38
N ILE A 101 -6.27 6.57 1.67
CA ILE A 101 -5.05 6.06 2.28
C ILE A 101 -5.37 4.69 2.88
N GLU A 102 -4.55 3.68 2.55
CA GLU A 102 -4.72 2.28 2.98
C GLU A 102 -6.16 1.77 2.76
N GLU A 103 -6.77 2.18 1.67
CA GLU A 103 -8.17 1.88 1.37
C GLU A 103 -8.33 0.53 0.70
N LYS A 104 -9.32 -0.22 1.18
CA LYS A 104 -9.69 -1.49 0.54
C LYS A 104 -10.43 -1.23 -0.77
N LEU A 105 -9.83 -1.66 -1.85
CA LEU A 105 -10.37 -1.55 -3.20
C LEU A 105 -11.04 -2.86 -3.60
N ASP A 106 -12.31 -2.79 -3.96
CA ASP A 106 -13.08 -3.92 -4.49
C ASP A 106 -13.13 -3.84 -6.02
N PHE A 107 -12.52 -4.79 -6.69
CA PHE A 107 -12.57 -4.93 -8.14
C PHE A 107 -13.17 -6.30 -8.56
N SER A 108 -14.00 -6.90 -7.71
CA SER A 108 -14.68 -8.18 -7.94
C SER A 108 -15.59 -8.17 -9.18
N LYS A 109 -15.99 -6.99 -9.64
CA LYS A 109 -16.73 -6.83 -10.90
C LYS A 109 -15.94 -7.30 -12.13
N TRP A 110 -14.60 -7.18 -12.08
CA TRP A 110 -13.71 -7.52 -13.21
C TRP A 110 -12.90 -8.79 -12.95
N VAL A 111 -12.52 -9.01 -11.69
CA VAL A 111 -11.74 -10.17 -11.27
C VAL A 111 -12.52 -10.88 -10.17
N PRO A 112 -12.95 -12.15 -10.38
CA PRO A 112 -13.74 -12.88 -9.39
C PRO A 112 -13.09 -12.86 -8.00
N GLU A 113 -13.87 -12.43 -6.99
CA GLU A 113 -13.41 -12.25 -5.60
C GLU A 113 -12.18 -11.32 -5.47
N GLY A 114 -11.96 -10.45 -6.47
CA GLY A 114 -10.82 -9.54 -6.52
C GLY A 114 -10.97 -8.38 -5.57
N PHE A 115 -10.00 -8.21 -4.68
CA PHE A 115 -9.83 -7.03 -3.82
C PHE A 115 -8.36 -6.82 -3.51
N GLY A 116 -8.03 -5.64 -3.05
CA GLY A 116 -6.69 -5.28 -2.60
C GLY A 116 -6.74 -4.05 -1.72
N THR A 117 -5.60 -3.65 -1.20
CA THR A 117 -5.44 -2.38 -0.48
C THR A 117 -4.58 -1.47 -1.32
N GLY A 118 -5.01 -0.22 -1.50
CA GLY A 118 -4.21 0.82 -2.12
C GLY A 118 -3.55 1.67 -1.05
N ASP A 119 -2.22 1.78 -1.07
CA ASP A 119 -1.48 2.54 -0.07
C ASP A 119 -1.87 4.02 -0.13
N CYS A 120 -1.89 4.59 -1.33
CA CYS A 120 -2.46 5.92 -1.57
C CYS A 120 -3.11 5.97 -2.96
N VAL A 121 -4.35 6.41 -3.01
CA VAL A 121 -5.11 6.62 -4.27
C VAL A 121 -5.64 8.03 -4.28
N ILE A 122 -5.31 8.80 -5.32
CA ILE A 122 -5.80 10.17 -5.51
C ILE A 122 -6.61 10.20 -6.80
N VAL A 123 -7.86 10.62 -6.69
CA VAL A 123 -8.74 10.85 -7.83
C VAL A 123 -9.00 12.35 -7.95
N ALA A 124 -8.54 12.94 -9.03
CA ALA A 124 -8.67 14.36 -9.29
C ALA A 124 -9.12 14.57 -10.74
N ASP A 125 -10.34 15.05 -10.95
CA ASP A 125 -10.98 15.18 -12.25
C ASP A 125 -10.91 13.84 -13.03
N ASP A 126 -10.24 13.82 -14.18
CA ASP A 126 -10.11 12.63 -15.03
C ASP A 126 -8.82 11.83 -14.76
N VAL A 127 -8.07 12.16 -13.70
CA VAL A 127 -6.78 11.54 -13.40
C VAL A 127 -6.88 10.68 -12.15
N LEU A 128 -6.40 9.45 -12.27
CA LEU A 128 -6.23 8.50 -11.18
C LEU A 128 -4.74 8.31 -10.91
N HIS A 129 -4.28 8.71 -9.72
CA HIS A 129 -2.94 8.44 -9.22
C HIS A 129 -2.98 7.27 -8.23
N ILE A 130 -2.18 6.26 -8.47
CA ILE A 130 -1.97 5.14 -7.53
C ILE A 130 -0.53 5.17 -7.12
N ILE A 131 -0.28 5.34 -5.82
CA ILE A 131 1.05 5.40 -5.23
C ILE A 131 1.19 4.20 -4.31
N ASP A 132 2.19 3.36 -4.57
CA ASP A 132 2.45 2.13 -3.85
C ASP A 132 3.83 2.23 -3.17
N PHE A 133 3.88 1.95 -1.88
CA PHE A 133 5.10 2.00 -1.09
C PHE A 133 5.72 0.61 -1.00
N LYS A 134 7.00 0.52 -1.33
CA LYS A 134 7.77 -0.73 -1.19
C LYS A 134 8.94 -0.51 -0.23
N TYR A 135 8.87 -1.16 0.91
CA TYR A 135 9.96 -1.21 1.88
C TYR A 135 10.66 -2.56 1.79
N SER A 136 11.89 -2.57 1.28
CA SER A 136 12.66 -3.80 1.05
C SER A 136 14.12 -3.61 1.42
N PHE A 137 14.70 -4.59 2.11
CA PHE A 137 16.12 -4.64 2.44
C PHE A 137 17.04 -4.96 1.27
N TYR A 138 16.51 -5.35 0.12
CA TYR A 138 17.35 -5.66 -1.03
C TYR A 138 17.83 -4.37 -1.70
N ARG A 139 19.05 -3.94 -1.35
CA ARG A 139 19.78 -3.00 -2.19
C ARG A 139 20.14 -3.73 -3.49
N ILE A 140 19.50 -3.33 -4.58
CA ILE A 140 19.97 -3.72 -5.91
C ILE A 140 21.21 -2.88 -6.16
N TYR A 141 22.39 -3.50 -6.06
CA TYR A 141 23.63 -2.89 -6.53
C TYR A 141 23.60 -2.99 -8.06
N THR A 142 23.42 -1.89 -8.75
CA THR A 142 23.65 -1.73 -10.19
C THR A 142 25.13 -1.44 -10.44
#